data_b24536ccbb663a6855b541f592f25007
#
_entry.id   b24536ccbb663a6855b541f592f25007
#
_cell.length_a   1.000
_cell.length_b   1.000
_cell.length_c   1.000
_cell.angle_alpha   90.00
_cell.angle_beta   90.00
_cell.angle_gamma   90.00
#
_symmetry.space_group_name_H-M   'P 1'
#
loop_
_entity.id
_entity.type
_entity.pdbx_description
1 polymer ?
#
loop_
_entity_poly.entity_id
_entity_poly.type
_entity_poly.pdbx_seq_one_letter_code
_entity_poly.pdbx_strand_id
1 'polypeptide(L)'
;MKKFSLYIWIVGIMASLVSLTSCDIDSDYDEVRRPTALVTVYPQGANGFYMQLDSVTTLVPTNLKSSPFGEKTVRALVNYNEESGSNGGVKNVKVNWIDSIRTKLPVATTGDNDDKAFGNDPIEIVRDWVTVAEDGYI
;
A
#
# COMPACT_ATOMS: atom_id res chain seq x y z
N MET A 1 -50.51 -13.80 40.58
CA MET A 1 -49.11 -13.43 40.84
C MET A 1 -48.08 -14.27 40.08
N LYS A 2 -48.35 -15.53 39.72
CA LYS A 2 -47.38 -16.37 38.96
C LYS A 2 -47.16 -15.98 37.49
N LYS A 3 -48.13 -15.33 36.85
CA LYS A 3 -48.03 -14.92 35.44
C LYS A 3 -47.18 -13.67 35.24
N PHE A 4 -47.11 -12.79 36.22
CA PHE A 4 -46.28 -11.56 36.15
C PHE A 4 -44.79 -11.84 36.23
N SER A 5 -44.42 -12.87 37.00
CA SER A 5 -43.01 -13.31 37.10
C SER A 5 -42.47 -13.90 35.79
N LEU A 6 -43.33 -14.58 35.00
CA LEU A 6 -42.93 -15.19 33.73
C LEU A 6 -42.62 -14.12 32.66
N TYR A 7 -43.36 -13.03 32.61
CA TYR A 7 -43.15 -11.94 31.68
C TYR A 7 -41.83 -11.19 31.94
N ILE A 8 -41.45 -11.03 33.22
CA ILE A 8 -40.18 -10.39 33.60
C ILE A 8 -38.99 -11.25 33.13
N TRP A 9 -39.09 -12.56 33.21
CA TRP A 9 -38.04 -13.47 32.71
C TRP A 9 -37.93 -13.46 31.20
N ILE A 10 -39.05 -13.39 30.47
CA ILE A 10 -39.03 -13.33 28.99
C ILE A 10 -38.47 -12.01 28.49
N VAL A 11 -38.80 -10.89 29.12
CA VAL A 11 -38.26 -9.58 28.77
C VAL A 11 -36.77 -9.49 29.09
N GLY A 12 -36.32 -10.10 30.19
CA GLY A 12 -34.87 -10.15 30.54
C GLY A 12 -34.05 -10.96 29.55
N ILE A 13 -34.58 -12.06 29.02
CA ILE A 13 -33.91 -12.89 28.01
C ILE A 13 -33.88 -12.20 26.63
N MET A 14 -34.92 -11.48 26.24
CA MET A 14 -34.95 -10.72 25.00
C MET A 14 -33.99 -9.52 25.03
N ALA A 15 -33.79 -8.87 26.17
CA ALA A 15 -32.88 -7.75 26.32
C ALA A 15 -31.39 -8.17 26.25
N SER A 16 -31.08 -9.42 26.63
CA SER A 16 -29.71 -9.94 26.56
C SER A 16 -29.28 -10.43 25.16
N LEU A 17 -30.22 -10.63 24.23
CA LEU A 17 -29.94 -11.05 22.86
C LEU A 17 -29.58 -9.90 21.90
N VAL A 18 -29.84 -8.65 22.30
CA VAL A 18 -29.55 -7.47 21.46
C VAL A 18 -28.09 -6.96 21.63
N SER A 19 -27.36 -7.44 22.62
CA SER A 19 -25.98 -6.98 22.89
C SER A 19 -24.90 -7.80 22.22
N LEU A 20 -25.25 -8.72 21.31
CA LEU A 20 -24.26 -9.52 20.54
C LEU A 20 -24.12 -9.09 19.08
N THR A 21 -24.62 -7.91 18.71
CA THR A 21 -24.11 -7.26 17.49
C THR A 21 -22.76 -6.67 17.84
N SER A 22 -21.78 -7.55 18.00
CA SER A 22 -20.38 -7.22 17.91
C SER A 22 -20.17 -6.56 16.55
N CYS A 23 -19.57 -5.39 16.55
CA CYS A 23 -19.12 -4.71 15.36
C CYS A 23 -18.44 -5.72 14.43
N ASP A 24 -19.11 -6.08 13.34
CA ASP A 24 -18.39 -6.46 12.14
C ASP A 24 -17.59 -5.21 11.75
N ILE A 25 -16.36 -5.18 12.19
CA ILE A 25 -15.37 -4.29 11.59
C ILE A 25 -15.24 -4.84 10.18
N ASP A 26 -15.84 -4.12 9.24
CA ASP A 26 -15.76 -4.40 7.83
C ASP A 26 -14.30 -4.67 7.46
N SER A 27 -13.94 -5.93 7.39
CA SER A 27 -12.65 -6.38 6.86
C SER A 27 -12.48 -6.04 5.37
N ASP A 28 -13.54 -5.61 4.71
CA ASP A 28 -13.54 -5.15 3.33
C ASP A 28 -12.72 -3.88 3.11
N TYR A 29 -12.60 -3.02 4.13
CA TYR A 29 -11.81 -1.79 4.03
C TYR A 29 -10.29 -2.03 4.05
N ASP A 30 -9.84 -3.08 4.74
CA ASP A 30 -8.43 -3.41 4.82
C ASP A 30 -7.92 -4.15 3.57
N GLU A 31 -8.77 -4.91 2.90
CA GLU A 31 -8.38 -5.67 1.70
C GLU A 31 -8.21 -4.75 0.49
N VAL A 32 -9.03 -3.71 0.37
CA VAL A 32 -8.96 -2.72 -0.73
C VAL A 32 -7.74 -1.81 -0.60
N ARG A 33 -7.20 -1.60 0.59
CA ARG A 33 -6.05 -0.72 0.82
C ARG A 33 -4.71 -1.43 0.99
N ARG A 34 -4.66 -2.74 0.99
CA ARG A 34 -3.37 -3.45 1.03
C ARG A 34 -2.65 -3.31 -0.31
N PRO A 35 -1.41 -2.86 -0.33
CA PRO A 35 -0.64 -2.87 -1.56
C PRO A 35 -0.37 -4.30 -2.01
N THR A 36 -0.47 -4.55 -3.31
CA THR A 36 -0.04 -5.82 -3.91
C THR A 36 1.47 -5.81 -4.14
N ALA A 37 2.01 -4.63 -4.49
CA ALA A 37 3.41 -4.48 -4.80
C ALA A 37 3.93 -3.06 -4.57
N LEU A 38 5.25 -2.96 -4.50
CA LEU A 38 6.04 -1.74 -4.54
C LEU A 38 6.70 -1.65 -5.92
N VAL A 39 6.45 -0.59 -6.66
CA VAL A 39 6.88 -0.44 -8.06
C VAL A 39 7.55 0.91 -8.30
N THR A 40 8.32 1.00 -9.39
CA THR A 40 8.75 2.28 -9.97
C THR A 40 7.86 2.60 -11.17
N VAL A 41 7.23 3.76 -11.16
CA VAL A 41 6.34 4.25 -12.22
C VAL A 41 7.16 5.06 -13.22
N TYR A 42 7.13 4.64 -14.49
CA TYR A 42 7.80 5.29 -15.61
C TYR A 42 6.77 5.87 -16.58
N PRO A 43 6.57 7.19 -16.57
CA PRO A 43 5.72 7.84 -17.57
C PRO A 43 6.32 7.75 -18.98
N GLN A 44 5.48 7.56 -19.98
CA GLN A 44 5.84 7.54 -21.39
C GLN A 44 5.14 8.66 -22.19
N GLY A 45 4.81 9.75 -21.54
CA GLY A 45 4.11 10.87 -22.14
C GLY A 45 2.72 10.47 -22.69
N ALA A 46 2.50 10.73 -23.97
CA ALA A 46 1.23 10.39 -24.63
C ALA A 46 0.96 8.87 -24.76
N ASN A 47 1.99 8.04 -24.59
CA ASN A 47 1.88 6.59 -24.72
C ASN A 47 1.50 5.90 -23.41
N GLY A 48 1.19 6.65 -22.36
CA GLY A 48 0.80 6.10 -21.08
C GLY A 48 1.95 5.99 -20.09
N PHE A 49 2.00 4.91 -19.33
CA PHE A 49 3.07 4.59 -18.40
C PHE A 49 3.15 3.09 -18.16
N TYR A 50 4.28 2.66 -17.64
CA TYR A 50 4.45 1.32 -17.12
C TYR A 50 4.98 1.37 -15.69
N MET A 51 4.91 0.26 -15.00
CA MET A 51 5.40 0.12 -13.64
C MET A 51 6.41 -1.03 -13.59
N GLN A 52 7.63 -0.75 -13.16
CA GLN A 52 8.66 -1.77 -12.97
C GLN A 52 8.52 -2.38 -11.59
N LEU A 53 8.31 -3.68 -11.55
CA LEU A 53 8.17 -4.44 -10.30
C LEU A 53 9.53 -4.94 -9.82
N ASP A 54 10.26 -5.57 -10.73
CA ASP A 54 11.61 -6.13 -10.52
C ASP A 54 12.40 -6.12 -11.85
N SER A 55 13.61 -6.67 -11.86
CA SER A 55 14.51 -6.64 -13.04
C SER A 55 13.93 -7.33 -14.29
N VAL A 56 12.93 -8.18 -14.12
CA VAL A 56 12.35 -8.98 -15.21
C VAL A 56 10.86 -8.73 -15.43
N THR A 57 10.18 -8.10 -14.47
CA THR A 57 8.72 -7.96 -14.47
C THR A 57 8.29 -6.51 -14.63
N THR A 58 7.58 -6.24 -15.71
CA THR A 58 6.96 -4.93 -16.01
C THR A 58 5.45 -5.07 -15.97
N LEU A 59 4.79 -4.17 -15.26
CA LEU A 59 3.32 -4.09 -15.18
C LEU A 59 2.81 -2.99 -16.10
N VAL A 60 1.88 -3.33 -16.99
CA VAL A 60 1.24 -2.39 -17.91
C VAL A 60 -0.21 -2.21 -17.52
N PRO A 61 -0.61 -1.01 -17.06
CA PRO A 61 -1.99 -0.72 -16.70
C PRO A 61 -2.91 -0.75 -17.91
N THR A 62 -4.05 -1.43 -17.80
CA THR A 62 -5.07 -1.48 -18.85
C THR A 62 -6.15 -0.43 -18.67
N ASN A 63 -6.41 -0.01 -17.44
CA ASN A 63 -7.48 0.91 -17.08
C ASN A 63 -7.02 2.37 -16.87
N LEU A 64 -5.71 2.65 -16.90
CA LEU A 64 -5.16 3.98 -16.76
C LEU A 64 -4.37 4.36 -18.02
N LYS A 65 -4.75 5.45 -18.67
CA LYS A 65 -4.13 5.92 -19.92
C LYS A 65 -2.93 6.83 -19.71
N SER A 66 -2.77 7.39 -18.54
CA SER A 66 -1.67 8.30 -18.19
C SER A 66 -1.26 8.10 -16.74
N SER A 67 -0.01 8.41 -16.44
CA SER A 67 0.50 8.36 -15.06
C SER A 67 -0.25 9.37 -14.19
N PRO A 68 -0.76 8.96 -13.02
CA PRO A 68 -1.37 9.89 -12.06
C PRO A 68 -0.36 10.87 -11.45
N PHE A 69 0.94 10.65 -11.68
CA PHE A 69 2.05 11.49 -11.17
C PHE A 69 2.65 12.40 -12.25
N GLY A 70 1.95 12.54 -13.39
CA GLY A 70 2.43 13.32 -14.53
C GLY A 70 3.66 12.71 -15.19
N GLU A 71 4.65 13.54 -15.51
CA GLU A 71 5.88 13.13 -16.20
C GLU A 71 7.02 12.71 -15.25
N LYS A 72 6.73 12.59 -13.96
CA LYS A 72 7.73 12.24 -12.96
C LYS A 72 7.81 10.73 -12.79
N THR A 73 9.02 10.20 -12.82
CA THR A 73 9.32 8.87 -12.32
C THR A 73 9.21 8.86 -10.80
N VAL A 74 8.38 7.97 -10.26
CA VAL A 74 8.13 7.89 -8.81
C VAL A 74 8.12 6.46 -8.33
N ARG A 75 8.52 6.27 -7.09
CA ARG A 75 8.31 5.02 -6.37
C ARG A 75 6.89 5.00 -5.80
N ALA A 76 6.15 3.92 -5.97
CA ALA A 76 4.75 3.84 -5.59
C ALA A 76 4.36 2.48 -5.03
N LEU A 77 3.40 2.50 -4.10
CA LEU A 77 2.64 1.34 -3.70
C LEU A 77 1.45 1.19 -4.64
N VAL A 78 1.20 -0.01 -5.11
CA VAL A 78 0.10 -0.30 -6.03
C VAL A 78 -0.71 -1.49 -5.55
N ASN A 79 -2.02 -1.41 -5.72
CA ASN A 79 -2.92 -2.56 -5.64
C ASN A 79 -3.49 -2.81 -7.03
N TYR A 80 -3.35 -4.04 -7.51
CA TYR A 80 -3.77 -4.41 -8.85
C TYR A 80 -4.25 -5.85 -8.92
N ASN A 81 -5.00 -6.15 -9.97
CA ASN A 81 -5.34 -7.50 -10.39
C ASN A 81 -4.67 -7.79 -11.73
N GLU A 82 -4.06 -8.96 -11.87
CA GLU A 82 -3.51 -9.40 -13.16
C GLU A 82 -4.64 -9.72 -14.13
N GLU A 83 -4.45 -9.30 -15.37
CA GLU A 83 -5.37 -9.60 -16.47
C GLU A 83 -4.74 -10.55 -17.49
N SER A 84 -5.58 -11.18 -18.28
CA SER A 84 -5.13 -12.09 -19.35
C SER A 84 -4.36 -11.32 -20.43
N GLY A 85 -3.50 -12.05 -21.15
CA GLY A 85 -2.67 -11.46 -22.21
C GLY A 85 -1.26 -11.07 -21.78
N SER A 86 -0.87 -11.43 -20.56
CA SER A 86 0.52 -11.30 -20.11
C SER A 86 1.45 -12.17 -20.93
N ASN A 87 2.62 -11.64 -21.30
CA ASN A 87 3.60 -12.37 -22.11
C ASN A 87 5.02 -12.12 -21.57
N GLY A 88 5.69 -13.21 -21.18
CA GLY A 88 7.03 -13.15 -20.61
C GLY A 88 7.07 -12.31 -19.32
N GLY A 89 7.99 -11.36 -19.27
CA GLY A 89 8.11 -10.42 -18.12
C GLY A 89 7.10 -9.27 -18.15
N VAL A 90 6.23 -9.15 -19.15
CA VAL A 90 5.22 -8.10 -19.23
C VAL A 90 3.87 -8.62 -18.76
N LYS A 91 3.29 -7.98 -17.75
CA LYS A 91 1.99 -8.32 -17.17
C LYS A 91 0.99 -7.21 -17.40
N ASN A 92 -0.15 -7.53 -17.98
CA ASN A 92 -1.28 -6.61 -18.05
C ASN A 92 -2.02 -6.61 -16.72
N VAL A 93 -2.28 -5.42 -16.18
CA VAL A 93 -2.87 -5.28 -14.86
C VAL A 93 -3.97 -4.23 -14.84
N LYS A 94 -5.02 -4.52 -14.09
CA LYS A 94 -6.03 -3.54 -13.70
C LYS A 94 -5.64 -2.94 -12.36
N VAL A 95 -5.28 -1.67 -12.36
CA VAL A 95 -4.92 -0.94 -11.15
C VAL A 95 -6.17 -0.56 -10.38
N ASN A 96 -6.26 -0.95 -9.12
CA ASN A 96 -7.33 -0.55 -8.21
C ASN A 96 -7.00 0.79 -7.54
N TRP A 97 -5.77 0.93 -7.06
CA TRP A 97 -5.23 2.20 -6.55
C TRP A 97 -3.71 2.20 -6.64
N ILE A 98 -3.13 3.40 -6.65
CA ILE A 98 -1.69 3.62 -6.67
C ILE A 98 -1.36 4.91 -5.92
N ASP A 99 -0.41 4.82 -4.98
CA ASP A 99 0.03 5.93 -4.14
C ASP A 99 1.55 6.09 -4.20
N SER A 100 2.01 7.33 -4.40
CA SER A 100 3.45 7.60 -4.43
C SER A 100 4.09 7.54 -3.05
N ILE A 101 5.29 6.98 -2.99
CA ILE A 101 6.14 7.00 -1.81
C ILE A 101 7.07 8.20 -1.90
N ARG A 102 7.23 8.89 -0.79
CA ARG A 102 8.23 9.96 -0.69
C ARG A 102 9.63 9.35 -0.74
N THR A 103 10.38 9.75 -1.74
CA THR A 103 11.79 9.39 -1.88
C THR A 103 12.65 10.64 -1.68
N LYS A 104 13.82 10.45 -1.09
CA LYS A 104 14.80 11.51 -0.90
C LYS A 104 16.17 10.99 -1.38
N LEU A 105 16.82 11.78 -2.20
CA LEU A 105 18.20 11.47 -2.57
C LEU A 105 19.11 11.58 -1.34
N PRO A 106 20.04 10.66 -1.15
CA PRO A 106 21.05 10.79 -0.13
C PRO A 106 21.90 12.05 -0.42
N VAL A 107 22.21 12.78 0.62
CA VAL A 107 23.08 13.95 0.50
C VAL A 107 24.52 13.47 0.61
N ALA A 108 25.35 13.89 -0.34
CA ALA A 108 26.78 13.61 -0.28
C ALA A 108 27.39 14.31 0.93
N THR A 109 28.22 13.59 1.69
CA THR A 109 29.01 14.16 2.77
C THR A 109 30.11 15.04 2.18
N THR A 110 30.33 16.19 2.79
CA THR A 110 31.36 17.14 2.35
C THR A 110 32.59 17.14 3.25
N GLY A 111 32.60 16.29 4.29
CA GLY A 111 33.70 16.15 5.25
C GLY A 111 33.52 16.99 6.51
N ASP A 112 34.43 17.85 6.86
CA ASP A 112 34.66 18.44 8.19
C ASP A 112 33.51 19.17 8.90
N ASN A 113 32.34 19.31 8.32
CA ASN A 113 31.18 19.96 8.94
C ASN A 113 29.85 19.17 8.85
N ASP A 114 29.93 17.88 8.53
CA ASP A 114 28.75 17.06 8.35
C ASP A 114 27.89 16.96 9.64
N ASP A 115 28.52 16.93 10.80
CA ASP A 115 27.83 16.91 12.10
C ASP A 115 26.97 18.17 12.31
N LYS A 116 27.39 19.32 11.80
CA LYS A 116 26.61 20.57 11.90
C LYS A 116 25.46 20.61 10.90
N ALA A 117 25.65 19.98 9.74
CA ALA A 117 24.65 19.96 8.66
C ALA A 117 23.58 18.89 8.88
N PHE A 118 23.96 17.73 9.39
CA PHE A 118 23.11 16.55 9.47
C PHE A 118 22.88 16.04 10.90
N GLY A 119 23.60 16.56 11.88
CA GLY A 119 23.62 16.06 13.26
C GLY A 119 24.56 14.86 13.40
N ASN A 120 24.85 14.52 14.64
CA ASN A 120 25.70 13.41 15.01
C ASN A 120 25.01 12.46 16.00
N ASP A 121 23.69 12.52 16.10
CA ASP A 121 22.94 11.62 16.97
C ASP A 121 23.12 10.18 16.45
N PRO A 122 23.48 9.23 17.32
CA PRO A 122 23.63 7.85 16.93
C PRO A 122 22.29 7.28 16.48
N ILE A 123 22.29 6.64 15.32
CA ILE A 123 21.14 5.89 14.85
C ILE A 123 21.28 4.46 15.37
N GLU A 124 20.37 4.04 16.23
CA GLU A 124 20.29 2.66 16.69
C GLU A 124 19.45 1.86 15.68
N ILE A 125 20.07 0.84 15.08
CA ILE A 125 19.36 -0.10 14.21
C ILE A 125 18.72 -1.18 15.09
N VAL A 126 17.43 -1.05 15.35
CA VAL A 126 16.68 -2.00 16.17
C VAL A 126 16.48 -3.35 15.44
N ARG A 127 16.41 -3.30 14.11
CA ARG A 127 16.31 -4.47 13.23
C ARG A 127 16.92 -4.14 11.88
N ASP A 128 17.87 -4.94 11.47
CA ASP A 128 18.46 -4.86 10.15
C ASP A 128 17.56 -5.59 9.12
N TRP A 129 16.76 -4.82 8.44
CA TRP A 129 16.06 -5.28 7.26
C TRP A 129 16.30 -4.27 6.15
N VAL A 130 17.38 -4.49 5.40
CA VAL A 130 17.67 -3.69 4.22
C VAL A 130 17.25 -4.48 3.00
N THR A 131 16.31 -3.96 2.24
CA THR A 131 15.97 -4.46 0.92
C THR A 131 16.44 -3.46 -0.12
N VAL A 132 17.30 -3.91 -1.02
CA VAL A 132 17.64 -3.15 -2.21
C VAL A 132 16.55 -3.43 -3.25
N ALA A 133 15.79 -2.41 -3.61
CA ALA A 133 14.80 -2.50 -4.66
C ALA A 133 15.44 -2.25 -6.03
N GLU A 134 14.69 -2.54 -7.09
CA GLU A 134 15.05 -2.19 -8.44
C GLU A 134 15.30 -0.68 -8.54
N ASP A 135 16.15 -0.26 -9.47
CA ASP A 135 16.55 1.13 -9.68
C ASP A 135 17.34 1.78 -8.52
N GLY A 136 17.93 0.98 -7.63
CA GLY A 136 18.79 1.48 -6.56
C GLY A 136 18.06 2.12 -5.37
N TYR A 137 16.75 1.89 -5.23
CA TYR A 137 16.04 2.26 -4.01
C TYR A 137 16.36 1.29 -2.87
N ILE A 138 16.43 1.84 -1.66
CA ILE A 138 16.71 1.10 -0.42
C ILE A 138 15.55 1.31 0.55
#